data_65e3a9ec36cd7e96557c3db6321e6c62
#
_entry.id   65e3a9ec36cd7e96557c3db6321e6c62
#
_cell.length_a   1.000
_cell.length_b   1.000
_cell.length_c   1.000
_cell.angle_alpha   90.00
_cell.angle_beta   90.00
_cell.angle_gamma   90.00
#
_symmetry.space_group_name_H-M   'P 1'
#
loop_
_entity.id
_entity.type
_entity.pdbx_description
1 polymer ?
#
loop_
_entity_poly.entity_id
_entity_poly.type
_entity_poly.pdbx_seq_one_letter_code
_entity_poly.pdbx_strand_id
1 'polypeptide(L)'
;MRFLSLPIVLVAVLAASCATVVNPVTGESERTVMDEAAEVAEGKKAHPGVVAEYGAYNNPRVQNYVNELGQRLARQSHRANLQWTFTVLDSPEINAFALPGGYVYVTRGIMAYLDSEADLAGVIGHEIGHVTARHGAQRATRAQTAGIGVLAASVLGAVLGVGNVAGQVAQSAAAGYVASYSRDQELQADQLGAEYLARNRYNPSNMVDVIGVL
;
A
#
# COMPACT_ATOMS: atom_id res chain seq x y z
N MET A 1 -24.41 -16.66 -36.16
CA MET A 1 -23.34 -15.68 -36.01
C MET A 1 -23.70 -14.58 -35.00
N ARG A 2 -24.00 -14.91 -33.73
CA ARG A 2 -24.44 -13.90 -32.73
C ARG A 2 -23.75 -14.03 -31.35
N PHE A 3 -22.73 -14.85 -31.19
CA PHE A 3 -22.11 -15.14 -29.88
C PHE A 3 -20.70 -14.53 -29.67
N LEU A 4 -20.13 -13.82 -30.68
CA LEU A 4 -18.76 -13.26 -30.53
C LEU A 4 -18.71 -11.84 -29.94
N SER A 5 -19.85 -11.13 -29.91
CA SER A 5 -19.87 -9.73 -29.48
C SER A 5 -19.94 -9.51 -27.95
N LEU A 6 -20.48 -10.49 -27.19
CA LEU A 6 -20.68 -10.35 -25.75
C LEU A 6 -19.38 -10.34 -24.93
N PRO A 7 -18.40 -11.26 -25.17
CA PRO A 7 -17.13 -11.23 -24.41
C PRO A 7 -16.24 -10.04 -24.77
N ILE A 8 -16.30 -9.55 -26.03
CA ILE A 8 -15.52 -8.36 -26.44
C ILE A 8 -16.03 -7.09 -25.74
N VAL A 9 -17.35 -6.94 -25.61
CA VAL A 9 -17.97 -5.82 -24.92
C VAL A 9 -17.64 -5.85 -23.41
N LEU A 10 -17.63 -7.03 -22.78
CA LEU A 10 -17.31 -7.18 -21.37
C LEU A 10 -15.84 -6.80 -21.06
N VAL A 11 -14.90 -7.20 -21.91
CA VAL A 11 -13.47 -6.84 -21.80
C VAL A 11 -13.26 -5.33 -22.01
N ALA A 12 -13.98 -4.73 -22.95
CA ALA A 12 -13.90 -3.28 -23.20
C ALA A 12 -14.43 -2.44 -22.02
N VAL A 13 -15.49 -2.89 -21.34
CA VAL A 13 -16.06 -2.21 -20.15
C VAL A 13 -15.10 -2.27 -18.96
N LEU A 14 -14.39 -3.39 -18.76
CA LEU A 14 -13.40 -3.53 -17.68
C LEU A 14 -12.13 -2.68 -17.92
N ALA A 15 -11.75 -2.48 -19.18
CA ALA A 15 -10.61 -1.61 -19.52
C ALA A 15 -10.90 -0.11 -19.33
N ALA A 16 -12.18 0.29 -19.32
CA ALA A 16 -12.59 1.69 -19.14
C ALA A 16 -12.54 2.19 -17.68
N SER A 17 -12.25 1.32 -16.70
CA SER A 17 -12.26 1.67 -15.28
C SER A 17 -10.92 2.18 -14.73
N CYS A 18 -9.86 2.27 -15.56
CA CYS A 18 -8.56 2.78 -15.13
C CYS A 18 -8.46 4.30 -15.35
N ALA A 19 -8.11 5.03 -14.28
CA ALA A 19 -7.70 6.43 -14.38
C ALA A 19 -6.23 6.52 -14.81
N THR A 20 -5.84 7.65 -15.40
CA THR A 20 -4.43 8.02 -15.56
C THR A 20 -4.13 9.10 -14.54
N VAL A 21 -3.12 8.88 -13.72
CA VAL A 21 -2.69 9.80 -12.66
C VAL A 21 -1.20 10.06 -12.78
N VAL A 22 -0.74 11.18 -12.27
CA VAL A 22 0.69 11.48 -12.16
C VAL A 22 1.19 10.95 -10.82
N ASN A 23 2.24 10.14 -10.84
CA ASN A 23 2.90 9.70 -9.61
C ASN A 23 3.58 10.89 -8.92
N PRO A 24 3.28 11.18 -7.66
CA PRO A 24 3.80 12.37 -6.98
C PRO A 24 5.32 12.36 -6.76
N VAL A 25 5.94 11.17 -6.79
CA VAL A 25 7.38 10.99 -6.57
C VAL A 25 8.16 11.05 -7.89
N THR A 26 7.71 10.31 -8.91
CA THR A 26 8.44 10.18 -10.18
C THR A 26 8.03 11.23 -11.21
N GLY A 27 6.85 11.83 -11.07
CA GLY A 27 6.27 12.72 -12.08
C GLY A 27 5.73 11.99 -13.32
N GLU A 28 5.81 10.66 -13.35
CA GLU A 28 5.36 9.85 -14.48
C GLU A 28 3.86 9.60 -14.44
N SER A 29 3.26 9.43 -15.61
CA SER A 29 1.85 9.06 -15.73
C SER A 29 1.66 7.57 -15.52
N GLU A 30 0.80 7.19 -14.59
CA GLU A 30 0.45 5.80 -14.26
C GLU A 30 -1.01 5.51 -14.56
N ARG A 31 -1.29 4.33 -15.12
CA ARG A 31 -2.65 3.81 -15.19
C ARG A 31 -2.98 3.08 -13.90
N THR A 32 -4.08 3.46 -13.26
CA THR A 32 -4.48 2.93 -11.97
C THR A 32 -6.00 2.74 -11.89
N VAL A 33 -6.42 1.80 -11.06
CA VAL A 33 -7.83 1.61 -10.70
C VAL A 33 -8.27 2.55 -9.56
N MET A 34 -7.32 3.28 -8.97
CA MET A 34 -7.58 4.20 -7.86
C MET A 34 -6.93 5.55 -8.17
N ASP A 35 -7.74 6.59 -8.36
CA ASP A 35 -7.28 7.98 -8.26
C ASP A 35 -7.09 8.39 -6.78
N GLU A 36 -6.69 9.62 -6.51
CA GLU A 36 -6.45 10.09 -5.14
C GLU A 36 -7.72 10.06 -4.29
N ALA A 37 -8.86 10.43 -4.86
CA ALA A 37 -10.12 10.42 -4.14
C ALA A 37 -10.53 8.99 -3.75
N ALA A 38 -10.31 8.01 -4.63
CA ALA A 38 -10.56 6.60 -4.36
C ALA A 38 -9.60 6.04 -3.30
N GLU A 39 -8.31 6.44 -3.31
CA GLU A 39 -7.36 6.07 -2.25
C GLU A 39 -7.84 6.55 -0.87
N VAL A 40 -8.23 7.82 -0.77
CA VAL A 40 -8.73 8.40 0.48
C VAL A 40 -10.01 7.72 0.95
N ALA A 41 -10.93 7.43 0.03
CA ALA A 41 -12.18 6.74 0.34
C ALA A 41 -11.93 5.30 0.84
N GLU A 42 -11.01 4.58 0.21
CA GLU A 42 -10.68 3.20 0.59
C GLU A 42 -10.01 3.15 1.98
N GLY A 43 -9.02 4.02 2.23
CA GLY A 43 -8.39 4.11 3.56
C GLY A 43 -9.39 4.46 4.66
N LYS A 44 -10.25 5.44 4.41
CA LYS A 44 -11.31 5.83 5.35
C LYS A 44 -12.28 4.69 5.65
N LYS A 45 -12.62 3.90 4.63
CA LYS A 45 -13.51 2.74 4.75
C LYS A 45 -12.85 1.60 5.52
N ALA A 46 -11.57 1.34 5.29
CA ALA A 46 -10.84 0.22 5.90
C ALA A 46 -10.37 0.52 7.32
N HIS A 47 -10.08 1.78 7.65
CA HIS A 47 -9.56 2.19 8.97
C HIS A 47 -10.33 1.64 10.18
N PRO A 48 -11.68 1.71 10.25
CA PRO A 48 -12.42 1.16 11.38
C PRO A 48 -12.21 -0.35 11.56
N GLY A 49 -12.05 -1.09 10.47
CA GLY A 49 -11.78 -2.52 10.50
C GLY A 49 -10.42 -2.84 11.12
N VAL A 50 -9.38 -2.08 10.75
CA VAL A 50 -8.04 -2.23 11.34
C VAL A 50 -8.07 -1.96 12.84
N VAL A 51 -8.73 -0.87 13.27
CA VAL A 51 -8.83 -0.53 14.69
C VAL A 51 -9.67 -1.57 15.45
N ALA A 52 -10.69 -2.16 14.83
CA ALA A 52 -11.47 -3.23 15.45
C ALA A 52 -10.68 -4.54 15.60
N GLU A 53 -9.80 -4.85 14.63
CA GLU A 53 -9.01 -6.08 14.61
C GLU A 53 -7.83 -6.04 15.60
N TYR A 54 -7.04 -4.96 15.57
CA TYR A 54 -5.80 -4.85 16.34
C TYR A 54 -5.95 -4.11 17.67
N GLY A 55 -7.03 -3.33 17.84
CA GLY A 55 -7.22 -2.40 18.95
C GLY A 55 -6.36 -1.13 18.81
N ALA A 56 -6.87 0.01 19.25
CA ALA A 56 -6.04 1.19 19.44
C ALA A 56 -5.32 1.09 20.79
N TYR A 57 -4.00 1.30 20.80
CA TYR A 57 -3.24 1.27 22.05
C TYR A 57 -3.74 2.35 23.02
N ASN A 58 -4.22 1.94 24.19
CA ASN A 58 -4.86 2.81 25.18
C ASN A 58 -3.84 3.63 25.96
N ASN A 59 -3.05 4.46 25.28
CA ASN A 59 -2.14 5.41 25.87
C ASN A 59 -2.14 6.72 25.07
N PRO A 60 -2.90 7.76 25.50
CA PRO A 60 -3.01 9.02 24.78
C PRO A 60 -1.68 9.74 24.57
N ARG A 61 -0.72 9.62 25.49
CA ARG A 61 0.61 10.25 25.34
C ARG A 61 1.37 9.62 24.17
N VAL A 62 1.35 8.30 24.06
CA VAL A 62 2.02 7.56 22.98
C VAL A 62 1.33 7.84 21.66
N GLN A 63 -0.01 7.82 21.61
CA GLN A 63 -0.77 8.16 20.41
C GLN A 63 -0.43 9.57 19.90
N ASN A 64 -0.44 10.56 20.78
CA ASN A 64 -0.12 11.94 20.43
C ASN A 64 1.32 12.07 19.94
N TYR A 65 2.27 11.44 20.62
CA TYR A 65 3.69 11.47 20.25
C TYR A 65 3.91 10.91 18.84
N VAL A 66 3.36 9.72 18.55
CA VAL A 66 3.48 9.09 17.21
C VAL A 66 2.77 9.92 16.15
N ASN A 67 1.59 10.46 16.46
CA ASN A 67 0.89 11.34 15.54
C ASN A 67 1.68 12.62 15.25
N GLU A 68 2.24 13.29 16.26
CA GLU A 68 3.05 14.50 16.06
C GLU A 68 4.30 14.23 15.23
N LEU A 69 5.01 13.13 15.51
CA LEU A 69 6.17 12.69 14.73
C LEU A 69 5.78 12.42 13.27
N GLY A 70 4.73 11.63 13.06
CA GLY A 70 4.23 11.30 11.73
C GLY A 70 3.79 12.54 10.95
N GLN A 71 3.07 13.46 11.58
CA GLN A 71 2.67 14.73 10.96
C GLN A 71 3.87 15.59 10.54
N ARG A 72 4.95 15.61 11.34
CA ARG A 72 6.18 16.34 10.96
C ARG A 72 6.81 15.75 9.69
N LEU A 73 6.94 14.42 9.64
CA LEU A 73 7.49 13.71 8.47
C LEU A 73 6.60 13.90 7.24
N ALA A 74 5.30 13.72 7.39
CA ALA A 74 4.33 13.82 6.31
C ALA A 74 4.29 15.21 5.65
N ARG A 75 4.43 16.28 6.44
CA ARG A 75 4.51 17.65 5.89
C ARG A 75 5.72 17.88 4.99
N GLN A 76 6.76 17.07 5.11
CA GLN A 76 7.96 17.13 4.26
C GLN A 76 7.94 16.07 3.15
N SER A 77 6.85 15.30 3.04
CA SER A 77 6.70 14.27 2.02
C SER A 77 6.20 14.82 0.69
N HIS A 78 6.24 14.00 -0.36
CA HIS A 78 5.72 14.34 -1.69
C HIS A 78 4.19 14.46 -1.75
N ARG A 79 3.47 14.07 -0.69
CA ARG A 79 2.00 14.21 -0.57
C ARG A 79 1.61 14.91 0.74
N ALA A 80 2.24 16.04 1.03
CA ALA A 80 1.99 16.84 2.24
C ALA A 80 0.51 17.28 2.40
N ASN A 81 -0.24 17.36 1.30
CA ASN A 81 -1.64 17.80 1.28
C ASN A 81 -2.66 16.70 1.68
N LEU A 82 -2.23 15.44 1.81
CA LEU A 82 -3.12 14.40 2.31
C LEU A 82 -3.49 14.64 3.78
N GLN A 83 -4.68 14.20 4.15
CA GLN A 83 -5.05 14.09 5.56
C GLN A 83 -4.42 12.83 6.16
N TRP A 84 -3.28 13.00 6.81
CA TRP A 84 -2.57 11.91 7.43
C TRP A 84 -3.15 11.53 8.80
N THR A 85 -3.24 10.24 9.05
CA THR A 85 -3.69 9.67 10.33
C THR A 85 -2.66 8.63 10.78
N PHE A 86 -2.07 8.84 11.95
CA PHE A 86 -1.11 7.92 12.55
C PHE A 86 -1.72 7.28 13.78
N THR A 87 -1.72 5.96 13.84
CA THR A 87 -2.37 5.20 14.92
C THR A 87 -1.41 4.16 15.49
N VAL A 88 -1.25 4.14 16.79
CA VAL A 88 -0.57 3.04 17.48
C VAL A 88 -1.57 1.95 17.78
N LEU A 89 -1.27 0.74 17.31
CA LEU A 89 -2.10 -0.46 17.49
C LEU A 89 -1.67 -1.26 18.72
N ASP A 90 -2.63 -1.82 19.45
CA ASP A 90 -2.38 -2.68 20.62
C ASP A 90 -2.06 -4.12 20.20
N SER A 91 -1.07 -4.29 19.35
CA SER A 91 -0.54 -5.58 18.92
C SER A 91 0.88 -5.79 19.42
N PRO A 92 1.23 -6.98 19.94
CA PRO A 92 2.60 -7.32 20.32
C PRO A 92 3.49 -7.67 19.11
N GLU A 93 2.94 -7.81 17.93
CA GLU A 93 3.68 -8.09 16.71
C GLU A 93 4.66 -6.95 16.39
N ILE A 94 5.83 -7.28 15.88
CA ILE A 94 6.78 -6.31 15.33
C ILE A 94 6.32 -6.00 13.91
N ASN A 95 5.55 -4.91 13.76
CA ASN A 95 4.95 -4.54 12.46
C ASN A 95 4.61 -3.04 12.38
N ALA A 96 4.67 -2.52 11.16
CA ALA A 96 4.06 -1.27 10.76
C ALA A 96 3.49 -1.44 9.36
N PHE A 97 2.47 -0.68 9.00
CA PHE A 97 1.89 -0.72 7.67
C PHE A 97 1.05 0.52 7.38
N ALA A 98 0.78 0.76 6.10
CA ALA A 98 -0.07 1.83 5.66
C ALA A 98 -1.23 1.37 4.78
N LEU A 99 -2.36 2.08 4.88
CA LEU A 99 -3.44 2.01 3.90
C LEU A 99 -3.34 3.20 2.92
N PRO A 100 -3.90 3.07 1.72
CA PRO A 100 -4.04 4.19 0.81
C PRO A 100 -4.72 5.39 1.48
N GLY A 101 -4.40 6.61 1.02
CA GLY A 101 -5.06 7.82 1.50
C GLY A 101 -4.51 8.40 2.81
N GLY A 102 -3.35 7.91 3.30
CA GLY A 102 -2.63 8.55 4.40
C GLY A 102 -2.86 7.96 5.80
N TYR A 103 -3.33 6.73 5.89
CA TYR A 103 -3.48 6.02 7.17
C TYR A 103 -2.26 5.15 7.43
N VAL A 104 -1.53 5.45 8.51
CA VAL A 104 -0.30 4.77 8.91
C VAL A 104 -0.48 4.17 10.30
N TYR A 105 -0.04 2.94 10.46
CA TYR A 105 -0.16 2.17 11.70
C TYR A 105 1.21 1.70 12.16
N VAL A 106 1.43 1.81 13.46
CA VAL A 106 2.62 1.30 14.15
C VAL A 106 2.16 0.46 15.31
N THR A 107 2.60 -0.78 15.41
CA THR A 107 2.24 -1.64 16.54
C THR A 107 3.06 -1.28 17.79
N ARG A 108 2.50 -1.54 18.99
CA ARG A 108 3.30 -1.40 20.22
C ARG A 108 4.50 -2.35 20.26
N GLY A 109 4.41 -3.47 19.52
CA GLY A 109 5.49 -4.44 19.42
C GLY A 109 6.73 -3.88 18.74
N ILE A 110 6.57 -3.23 17.57
CA ILE A 110 7.72 -2.61 16.90
C ILE A 110 8.27 -1.43 17.74
N MET A 111 7.41 -0.62 18.36
CA MET A 111 7.85 0.48 19.22
C MET A 111 8.69 0.02 20.40
N ALA A 112 8.41 -1.17 20.96
CA ALA A 112 9.19 -1.75 22.03
C ALA A 112 10.55 -2.32 21.57
N TYR A 113 10.70 -2.54 20.26
CA TYR A 113 11.91 -3.06 19.65
C TYR A 113 12.90 -1.96 19.23
N LEU A 114 12.39 -0.77 18.92
CA LEU A 114 13.18 0.36 18.42
C LEU A 114 13.91 1.07 19.59
N ASP A 115 15.16 1.47 19.36
CA ASP A 115 16.03 2.05 20.36
C ASP A 115 15.94 3.58 20.45
N SER A 116 15.42 4.24 19.39
CA SER A 116 15.42 5.70 19.31
C SER A 116 14.20 6.30 18.59
N GLU A 117 13.97 7.61 18.79
CA GLU A 117 12.99 8.38 17.98
C GLU A 117 13.37 8.36 16.50
N ALA A 118 14.66 8.34 16.16
CA ALA A 118 15.11 8.32 14.78
C ALA A 118 14.75 7.00 14.07
N ASP A 119 14.80 5.87 14.79
CA ASP A 119 14.39 4.57 14.25
C ASP A 119 12.87 4.55 14.03
N LEU A 120 12.09 5.06 14.98
CA LEU A 120 10.65 5.20 14.84
C LEU A 120 10.30 6.15 13.68
N ALA A 121 11.04 7.24 13.51
CA ALA A 121 10.88 8.14 12.37
C ALA A 121 11.23 7.43 11.05
N GLY A 122 12.20 6.52 11.05
CA GLY A 122 12.54 5.67 9.91
C GLY A 122 11.39 4.75 9.52
N VAL A 123 10.81 4.01 10.48
CA VAL A 123 9.62 3.16 10.26
C VAL A 123 8.47 3.97 9.67
N ILE A 124 8.13 5.09 10.31
CA ILE A 124 7.03 5.94 9.84
C ILE A 124 7.35 6.55 8.47
N GLY A 125 8.60 6.95 8.23
CA GLY A 125 9.06 7.49 6.96
C GLY A 125 8.94 6.50 5.81
N HIS A 126 9.27 5.21 6.05
CA HIS A 126 9.08 4.11 5.12
C HIS A 126 7.59 3.95 4.74
N GLU A 127 6.69 3.92 5.73
CA GLU A 127 5.25 3.80 5.49
C GLU A 127 4.69 5.02 4.73
N ILE A 128 5.17 6.23 5.07
CA ILE A 128 4.85 7.43 4.28
C ILE A 128 5.37 7.28 2.85
N GLY A 129 6.53 6.67 2.64
CA GLY A 129 7.09 6.34 1.33
C GLY A 129 6.14 5.49 0.49
N HIS A 130 5.59 4.41 1.06
CA HIS A 130 4.60 3.57 0.39
C HIS A 130 3.35 4.35 -0.04
N VAL A 131 2.83 5.21 0.81
CA VAL A 131 1.66 6.03 0.49
C VAL A 131 1.97 7.08 -0.57
N THR A 132 3.13 7.76 -0.47
CA THR A 132 3.51 8.83 -1.40
C THR A 132 3.84 8.31 -2.79
N ALA A 133 4.47 7.13 -2.90
CA ALA A 133 4.74 6.45 -4.16
C ALA A 133 3.51 5.69 -4.70
N ARG A 134 2.39 5.69 -3.96
CA ARG A 134 1.11 5.06 -4.35
C ARG A 134 1.20 3.53 -4.51
N HIS A 135 2.07 2.87 -3.76
CA HIS A 135 2.30 1.42 -3.87
C HIS A 135 1.02 0.63 -3.60
N GLY A 136 0.14 1.08 -2.68
CA GLY A 136 -1.17 0.49 -2.44
C GLY A 136 -2.09 0.53 -3.66
N ALA A 137 -2.16 1.66 -4.38
CA ALA A 137 -2.95 1.79 -5.60
C ALA A 137 -2.38 0.94 -6.74
N GLN A 138 -1.05 0.87 -6.87
CA GLN A 138 -0.37 -0.01 -7.83
C GLN A 138 -0.65 -1.48 -7.52
N ARG A 139 -0.64 -1.88 -6.24
CA ARG A 139 -1.00 -3.24 -5.82
C ARG A 139 -2.46 -3.57 -6.13
N ALA A 140 -3.38 -2.66 -5.87
CA ALA A 140 -4.80 -2.82 -6.23
C ALA A 140 -4.97 -2.97 -7.75
N THR A 141 -4.24 -2.19 -8.54
CA THR A 141 -4.24 -2.28 -10.01
C THR A 141 -3.71 -3.63 -10.49
N ARG A 142 -2.62 -4.11 -9.90
CA ARG A 142 -2.08 -5.45 -10.18
C ARG A 142 -3.08 -6.55 -9.84
N ALA A 143 -3.75 -6.44 -8.68
CA ALA A 143 -4.76 -7.40 -8.24
C ALA A 143 -5.93 -7.48 -9.22
N GLN A 144 -6.45 -6.34 -9.67
CA GLN A 144 -7.53 -6.30 -10.64
C GLN A 144 -7.09 -6.87 -12.01
N THR A 145 -5.90 -6.51 -12.49
CA THR A 145 -5.36 -7.03 -13.75
C THR A 145 -5.14 -8.54 -13.67
N ALA A 146 -4.61 -9.04 -12.57
CA ALA A 146 -4.44 -10.47 -12.33
C ALA A 146 -5.79 -11.20 -12.29
N GLY A 147 -6.81 -10.62 -11.64
CA GLY A 147 -8.18 -11.16 -11.61
C GLY A 147 -8.81 -11.27 -13.02
N ILE A 148 -8.60 -10.27 -13.87
CA ILE A 148 -9.02 -10.31 -15.27
C ILE A 148 -8.29 -11.45 -16.01
N GLY A 149 -6.99 -11.62 -15.80
CA GLY A 149 -6.19 -12.69 -16.38
C GLY A 149 -6.68 -14.07 -15.95
N VAL A 150 -7.01 -14.26 -14.68
CA VAL A 150 -7.60 -15.52 -14.16
C VAL A 150 -8.93 -15.83 -14.83
N LEU A 151 -9.81 -14.83 -14.94
CA LEU A 151 -11.11 -15.00 -15.60
C LEU A 151 -10.93 -15.37 -17.06
N ALA A 152 -10.06 -14.68 -17.78
CA ALA A 152 -9.78 -14.98 -19.20
C ALA A 152 -9.20 -16.39 -19.37
N ALA A 153 -8.28 -16.82 -18.50
CA ALA A 153 -7.72 -18.17 -18.53
C ALA A 153 -8.78 -19.25 -18.25
N SER A 154 -9.70 -18.97 -17.31
CA SER A 154 -10.81 -19.91 -17.00
C SER A 154 -11.78 -20.07 -18.18
N VAL A 155 -12.13 -18.96 -18.83
CA VAL A 155 -13.00 -18.99 -20.03
C VAL A 155 -12.32 -19.73 -21.18
N LEU A 156 -11.04 -19.45 -21.44
CA LEU A 156 -10.28 -20.13 -22.48
C LEU A 156 -10.13 -21.63 -22.18
N GLY A 157 -9.86 -22.00 -20.94
CA GLY A 157 -9.78 -23.39 -20.50
C GLY A 157 -11.10 -24.16 -20.71
N ALA A 158 -12.23 -23.51 -20.46
CA ALA A 158 -13.56 -24.08 -20.73
C ALA A 158 -13.81 -24.28 -22.24
N VAL A 159 -13.41 -23.32 -23.08
CA VAL A 159 -13.54 -23.40 -24.56
C VAL A 159 -12.65 -24.50 -25.14
N LEU A 160 -11.42 -24.67 -24.60
CA LEU A 160 -10.45 -25.68 -25.06
C LEU A 160 -10.69 -27.07 -24.45
N GLY A 161 -11.67 -27.24 -23.55
CA GLY A 161 -12.01 -28.51 -22.94
C GLY A 161 -11.00 -29.03 -21.90
N VAL A 162 -10.04 -28.19 -21.45
CA VAL A 162 -9.07 -28.54 -20.40
C VAL A 162 -9.59 -28.25 -18.97
N GLY A 163 -10.87 -27.95 -18.86
CA GLY A 163 -11.54 -27.67 -17.59
C GLY A 163 -11.00 -26.43 -16.89
N ASN A 164 -11.03 -26.43 -15.56
CA ASN A 164 -10.65 -25.27 -14.75
C ASN A 164 -9.16 -25.22 -14.36
N VAL A 165 -8.32 -26.12 -14.89
CA VAL A 165 -6.90 -26.19 -14.54
C VAL A 165 -6.15 -24.92 -14.88
N ALA A 166 -6.40 -24.34 -16.08
CA ALA A 166 -5.79 -23.09 -16.50
C ALA A 166 -6.14 -21.93 -15.55
N GLY A 167 -7.40 -21.85 -15.10
CA GLY A 167 -7.86 -20.86 -14.13
C GLY A 167 -7.22 -21.03 -12.75
N GLN A 168 -7.09 -22.26 -12.25
CA GLN A 168 -6.47 -22.55 -10.96
C GLN A 168 -4.97 -22.20 -10.93
N VAL A 169 -4.23 -22.55 -11.99
CA VAL A 169 -2.80 -22.20 -12.11
C VAL A 169 -2.66 -20.68 -12.18
N ALA A 170 -3.47 -19.99 -12.97
CA ALA A 170 -3.44 -18.53 -13.05
C ALA A 170 -3.79 -17.87 -11.70
N GLN A 171 -4.74 -18.41 -10.95
CA GLN A 171 -5.13 -17.89 -9.63
C GLN A 171 -3.99 -18.03 -8.61
N SER A 172 -3.30 -19.16 -8.56
CA SER A 172 -2.18 -19.38 -7.65
C SER A 172 -1.00 -18.43 -7.96
N ALA A 173 -0.68 -18.25 -9.25
CA ALA A 173 0.35 -17.31 -9.68
C ALA A 173 -0.03 -15.85 -9.37
N ALA A 174 -1.30 -15.48 -9.61
CA ALA A 174 -1.80 -14.14 -9.32
C ALA A 174 -1.76 -13.83 -7.81
N ALA A 175 -2.15 -14.77 -6.96
CA ALA A 175 -2.11 -14.58 -5.51
C ALA A 175 -0.70 -14.28 -5.00
N GLY A 176 0.32 -15.02 -5.45
CA GLY A 176 1.71 -14.76 -5.09
C GLY A 176 2.22 -13.39 -5.58
N TYR A 177 1.78 -12.95 -6.77
CA TYR A 177 2.17 -11.66 -7.35
C TYR A 177 1.58 -10.45 -6.62
N VAL A 178 0.43 -10.63 -5.97
CA VAL A 178 -0.34 -9.52 -5.34
C VAL A 178 -0.08 -9.44 -3.83
N ALA A 179 0.43 -10.53 -3.20
CA ALA A 179 0.48 -10.67 -1.74
C ALA A 179 1.43 -9.68 -1.04
N SER A 180 2.48 -9.19 -1.72
CA SER A 180 3.48 -8.30 -1.13
C SER A 180 3.82 -7.13 -2.06
N TYR A 181 4.52 -6.14 -1.52
CA TYR A 181 5.22 -5.15 -2.34
C TYR A 181 6.37 -5.81 -3.10
N SER A 182 6.72 -5.27 -4.26
CA SER A 182 7.89 -5.76 -5.00
C SER A 182 9.16 -5.21 -4.35
N ARG A 183 10.29 -5.89 -4.58
CA ARG A 183 11.60 -5.40 -4.12
C ARG A 183 11.89 -3.96 -4.54
N ASP A 184 11.50 -3.57 -5.74
CA ASP A 184 11.71 -2.19 -6.22
C ASP A 184 10.85 -1.19 -5.45
N GLN A 185 9.62 -1.58 -5.05
CA GLN A 185 8.75 -0.76 -4.23
C GLN A 185 9.28 -0.62 -2.80
N GLU A 186 9.82 -1.69 -2.21
CA GLU A 186 10.50 -1.63 -0.91
C GLU A 186 11.70 -0.68 -0.95
N LEU A 187 12.61 -0.86 -1.94
CA LEU A 187 13.76 0.02 -2.12
C LEU A 187 13.35 1.49 -2.34
N GLN A 188 12.26 1.73 -3.05
CA GLN A 188 11.72 3.08 -3.22
C GLN A 188 11.19 3.64 -1.90
N ALA A 189 10.49 2.84 -1.09
CA ALA A 189 10.01 3.26 0.22
C ALA A 189 11.17 3.55 1.18
N ASP A 190 12.23 2.74 1.16
CA ASP A 190 13.46 2.98 1.93
C ASP A 190 14.14 4.29 1.54
N GLN A 191 14.29 4.55 0.23
CA GLN A 191 14.88 5.79 -0.27
C GLN A 191 14.06 7.01 0.14
N LEU A 192 12.74 6.94 0.03
CA LEU A 192 11.84 8.00 0.45
C LEU A 192 11.86 8.20 1.97
N GLY A 193 11.89 7.12 2.75
CA GLY A 193 12.03 7.17 4.19
C GLY A 193 13.31 7.88 4.60
N ALA A 194 14.46 7.52 4.02
CA ALA A 194 15.74 8.17 4.24
C ALA A 194 15.71 9.67 3.86
N GLU A 195 15.05 10.01 2.76
CA GLU A 195 14.86 11.39 2.34
C GLU A 195 14.02 12.18 3.34
N TYR A 196 12.92 11.60 3.85
CA TYR A 196 12.05 12.26 4.83
C TYR A 196 12.73 12.40 6.20
N LEU A 197 13.58 11.44 6.59
CA LEU A 197 14.46 11.59 7.75
C LEU A 197 15.39 12.81 7.58
N ALA A 198 16.11 12.89 6.46
CA ALA A 198 17.03 14.00 6.18
C ALA A 198 16.33 15.35 6.19
N ARG A 199 15.17 15.47 5.56
CA ARG A 199 14.36 16.71 5.53
C ARG A 199 13.92 17.12 6.94
N ASN A 200 13.75 16.18 7.87
CA ASN A 200 13.40 16.40 9.27
C ASN A 200 14.61 16.44 10.22
N ARG A 201 15.85 16.51 9.67
CA ARG A 201 17.12 16.59 10.42
C ARG A 201 17.46 15.35 11.22
N TYR A 202 16.89 14.20 10.92
CA TYR A 202 17.36 12.91 11.41
C TYR A 202 18.50 12.40 10.52
N ASN A 203 19.31 11.49 11.07
CA ASN A 203 20.33 10.83 10.28
C ASN A 203 19.69 9.78 9.35
N PRO A 204 19.81 9.89 8.02
CA PRO A 204 19.26 8.89 7.09
C PRO A 204 19.78 7.47 7.31
N SER A 205 20.95 7.30 7.95
CA SER A 205 21.50 5.97 8.26
C SER A 205 20.62 5.14 9.19
N ASN A 206 19.73 5.77 9.97
CA ASN A 206 18.77 5.05 10.80
C ASN A 206 17.80 4.17 9.98
N MET A 207 17.64 4.43 8.67
CA MET A 207 16.91 3.50 7.79
C MET A 207 17.56 2.11 7.71
N VAL A 208 18.90 2.00 7.84
CA VAL A 208 19.61 0.71 7.80
C VAL A 208 19.21 -0.15 9.00
N ASP A 209 19.03 0.45 10.17
CA ASP A 209 18.64 -0.23 11.40
C ASP A 209 17.18 -0.69 11.32
N VAL A 210 16.33 0.06 10.63
CA VAL A 210 14.90 -0.21 10.43
C VAL A 210 14.63 -1.30 9.40
N ILE A 211 15.36 -1.31 8.26
CA ILE A 211 15.20 -2.28 7.16
C ILE A 211 15.36 -3.74 7.64
N GLY A 212 16.17 -3.96 8.66
CA GLY A 212 16.36 -5.30 9.24
C GLY A 212 15.21 -5.78 10.13
N VAL A 213 14.25 -4.91 10.43
CA VAL A 213 13.13 -5.15 11.36
C VAL A 213 11.80 -5.32 10.63
N LEU A 214 11.61 -4.64 9.51
CA LEU A 214 10.44 -4.72 8.62
C LEU A 214 10.61 -5.87 7.61
#